data_6dac23130ca845edcdb45d397757dd6a
#
_entry.id   6dac23130ca845edcdb45d397757dd6a
#
_cell.length_a   1.000
_cell.length_b   1.000
_cell.length_c   1.000
_cell.angle_alpha   90.00
_cell.angle_beta   90.00
_cell.angle_gamma   90.00
#
_symmetry.space_group_name_H-M   'P 1'
#
loop_
_entity.id
_entity.type
_entity.pdbx_description
1 polymer ?
#
loop_
_entity_poly.entity_id
_entity_poly.type
_entity_poly.pdbx_seq_one_letter_code
_entity_poly.pdbx_strand_id
1 'polypeptide(L)'
;PIFEKWVNNYVNNWASCDTFCNHTLGEFIQMYPQYLERLKHFAKSENKWMRRAAAVTLIIPARKGKFLKEILEIADILLLDKHDLVQKGYGWMLKAASEAHQLEIFEYVYKNKSNMPRTALRYAIEKMPQELKNMAMER
;
A
#
# COMPACT_ATOMS: atom_id res chain seq x y z
N PRO A 1 16.97 11.78 -2.97
CA PRO A 1 16.02 12.83 -3.28
C PRO A 1 15.45 13.53 -2.05
N ILE A 2 14.98 14.71 -2.25
CA ILE A 2 14.51 15.59 -1.18
C ILE A 2 13.33 15.00 -0.40
N PHE A 3 12.40 14.32 -1.07
CA PHE A 3 11.23 13.75 -0.40
C PHE A 3 11.60 12.62 0.55
N GLU A 4 12.53 11.78 0.18
CA GLU A 4 13.02 10.72 1.06
C GLU A 4 13.64 11.31 2.33
N LYS A 5 14.43 12.35 2.15
CA LYS A 5 15.07 13.06 3.27
C LYS A 5 14.04 13.64 4.22
N TRP A 6 12.99 14.24 3.66
CA TRP A 6 11.92 14.82 4.47
C TRP A 6 11.18 13.75 5.26
N VAL A 7 10.82 12.63 4.62
CA VAL A 7 10.15 11.54 5.32
C VAL A 7 11.01 11.00 6.46
N ASN A 8 12.31 10.79 6.19
CA ASN A 8 13.21 10.28 7.20
C ASN A 8 13.44 11.23 8.38
N ASN A 9 13.56 12.53 8.10
CA ASN A 9 14.02 13.50 9.08
C ASN A 9 12.88 14.24 9.78
N TYR A 10 11.74 14.43 9.14
CA TYR A 10 10.67 15.28 9.66
C TYR A 10 9.36 14.56 9.92
N VAL A 11 9.13 13.43 9.26
CA VAL A 11 7.91 12.65 9.46
C VAL A 11 8.22 11.54 10.45
N ASN A 12 7.77 11.71 11.68
CA ASN A 12 8.08 10.77 12.76
C ASN A 12 6.85 10.16 13.42
N ASN A 13 5.66 10.36 12.83
CA ASN A 13 4.45 9.70 13.29
C ASN A 13 3.56 9.40 12.08
N TRP A 14 2.61 8.48 12.26
CA TRP A 14 1.82 8.00 11.13
C TRP A 14 0.88 9.08 10.57
N ALA A 15 0.37 9.98 11.39
CA ALA A 15 -0.54 11.04 10.92
C ALA A 15 0.18 12.01 9.98
N SER A 16 1.39 12.45 10.35
CA SER A 16 2.21 13.33 9.51
C SER A 16 2.64 12.62 8.24
N CYS A 17 3.02 11.34 8.34
CA CYS A 17 3.41 10.53 7.20
C CYS A 17 2.25 10.41 6.20
N ASP A 18 1.06 10.07 6.69
CA ASP A 18 -0.10 9.88 5.82
C ASP A 18 -0.50 11.17 5.11
N THR A 19 -0.51 12.29 5.83
CA THR A 19 -0.84 13.59 5.24
C THR A 19 0.13 13.94 4.12
N PHE A 20 1.44 13.84 4.40
CA PHE A 20 2.47 14.14 3.42
C PHE A 20 2.38 13.20 2.21
N CYS A 21 2.27 11.91 2.47
CA CYS A 21 2.28 10.92 1.40
C CYS A 21 1.03 10.99 0.52
N ASN A 22 -0.16 11.14 1.12
CA ASN A 22 -1.39 11.20 0.34
C ASN A 22 -1.52 12.47 -0.49
N HIS A 23 -1.25 13.62 0.13
CA HIS A 23 -1.55 14.91 -0.50
C HIS A 23 -0.40 15.49 -1.31
N THR A 24 0.83 15.23 -0.91
CA THR A 24 2.00 15.81 -1.55
C THR A 24 2.71 14.79 -2.44
N LEU A 25 3.17 13.71 -1.84
CA LEU A 25 3.96 12.72 -2.56
C LEU A 25 3.11 11.94 -3.57
N GLY A 26 1.85 11.63 -3.20
CA GLY A 26 0.93 10.96 -4.12
C GLY A 26 0.68 11.75 -5.39
N GLU A 27 0.47 13.06 -5.27
CA GLU A 27 0.29 13.93 -6.42
C GLU A 27 1.57 14.01 -7.26
N PHE A 28 2.71 14.13 -6.58
CA PHE A 28 4.01 14.18 -7.26
C PHE A 28 4.23 12.93 -8.12
N ILE A 29 3.94 11.76 -7.59
CA ILE A 29 4.10 10.49 -8.31
C ILE A 29 3.17 10.42 -9.52
N GLN A 30 1.93 10.92 -9.40
CA GLN A 30 1.01 10.97 -10.55
C GLN A 30 1.52 11.87 -11.67
N MET A 31 2.16 12.98 -11.31
CA MET A 31 2.74 13.90 -12.30
C MET A 31 4.05 13.38 -12.89
N TYR A 32 4.81 12.62 -12.12
CA TYR A 32 6.14 12.13 -12.49
C TYR A 32 6.26 10.63 -12.22
N PRO A 33 5.58 9.78 -13.01
CA PRO A 33 5.56 8.34 -12.75
C PRO A 33 6.93 7.66 -12.76
N GLN A 34 7.92 8.28 -13.37
CA GLN A 34 9.28 7.73 -13.38
C GLN A 34 9.89 7.60 -12.00
N TYR A 35 9.31 8.26 -11.00
CA TYR A 35 9.79 8.17 -9.61
C TYR A 35 9.13 7.03 -8.83
N LEU A 36 8.27 6.22 -9.45
CA LEU A 36 7.66 5.05 -8.79
C LEU A 36 8.70 4.08 -8.24
N GLU A 37 9.83 3.94 -8.91
CA GLU A 37 10.91 3.07 -8.43
C GLU A 37 11.42 3.48 -7.04
N ARG A 38 11.35 4.77 -6.72
CA ARG A 38 11.75 5.26 -5.39
C ARG A 38 10.88 4.67 -4.29
N LEU A 39 9.60 4.44 -4.57
CA LEU A 39 8.70 3.85 -3.59
C LEU A 39 9.10 2.42 -3.25
N LYS A 40 9.69 1.70 -4.19
CA LYS A 40 10.20 0.35 -3.91
C LYS A 40 11.38 0.41 -2.94
N HIS A 41 12.22 1.43 -3.05
CA HIS A 41 13.30 1.64 -2.06
C HIS A 41 12.73 1.98 -0.69
N PHE A 42 11.68 2.81 -0.63
CA PHE A 42 10.99 3.12 0.62
C PHE A 42 10.47 1.83 1.27
N ALA A 43 9.88 0.95 0.47
CA ALA A 43 9.31 -0.31 0.97
C ALA A 43 10.38 -1.24 1.58
N LYS A 44 11.62 -1.10 1.18
CA LYS A 44 12.73 -1.90 1.68
C LYS A 44 13.51 -1.24 2.82
N SER A 45 13.09 -0.04 3.24
CA SER A 45 13.77 0.72 4.29
C SER A 45 13.65 0.02 5.66
N GLU A 46 14.65 0.20 6.50
CA GLU A 46 14.60 -0.23 7.89
C GLU A 46 13.65 0.64 8.72
N ASN A 47 13.39 1.86 8.26
CA ASN A 47 12.48 2.78 8.93
C ASN A 47 11.03 2.42 8.59
N LYS A 48 10.24 2.07 9.62
CA LYS A 48 8.84 1.67 9.43
C LYS A 48 7.99 2.77 8.78
N TRP A 49 8.29 4.03 9.03
CA TRP A 49 7.55 5.14 8.44
C TRP A 49 7.79 5.24 6.94
N MET A 50 9.03 4.94 6.51
CA MET A 50 9.36 4.87 5.08
C MET A 50 8.63 3.71 4.41
N ARG A 51 8.57 2.55 5.07
CA ARG A 51 7.84 1.40 4.53
C ARG A 51 6.35 1.70 4.39
N ARG A 52 5.77 2.32 5.42
CA ARG A 52 4.37 2.73 5.35
C ARG A 52 4.16 3.78 4.25
N ALA A 53 5.08 4.74 4.11
CA ALA A 53 5.01 5.76 3.08
C ALA A 53 4.94 5.18 1.66
N ALA A 54 5.65 4.08 1.42
CA ALA A 54 5.62 3.42 0.11
C ALA A 54 4.19 3.00 -0.29
N ALA A 55 3.43 2.49 0.67
CA ALA A 55 2.05 2.05 0.42
C ALA A 55 1.08 3.24 0.42
N VAL A 56 1.17 4.11 1.41
CA VAL A 56 0.21 5.22 1.59
C VAL A 56 0.28 6.21 0.43
N THR A 57 1.46 6.44 -0.13
CA THR A 57 1.65 7.31 -1.28
C THR A 57 0.80 6.88 -2.48
N LEU A 58 0.56 5.58 -2.62
CA LEU A 58 -0.18 5.05 -3.77
C LEU A 58 -1.70 4.96 -3.55
N ILE A 59 -2.22 5.33 -2.38
CA ILE A 59 -3.65 5.19 -2.10
C ILE A 59 -4.51 5.99 -3.08
N ILE A 60 -4.22 7.27 -3.27
CA ILE A 60 -5.01 8.11 -4.18
C ILE A 60 -4.88 7.65 -5.64
N PRO A 61 -3.66 7.44 -6.18
CA PRO A 61 -3.56 6.90 -7.54
C PRO A 61 -4.20 5.53 -7.70
N ALA A 62 -4.11 4.66 -6.68
CA ALA A 62 -4.74 3.34 -6.70
C ALA A 62 -6.26 3.44 -6.85
N ARG A 63 -6.88 4.36 -6.12
CA ARG A 63 -8.32 4.58 -6.20
C ARG A 63 -8.75 5.03 -7.60
N LYS A 64 -7.86 5.70 -8.32
CA LYS A 64 -8.09 6.11 -9.70
C LYS A 64 -7.78 5.02 -10.72
N GLY A 65 -7.38 3.84 -10.28
CA GLY A 65 -7.04 2.71 -11.14
C GLY A 65 -5.66 2.77 -11.77
N LYS A 66 -4.77 3.60 -11.24
CA LYS A 66 -3.41 3.76 -11.78
C LYS A 66 -2.41 2.86 -11.08
N PHE A 67 -1.36 2.51 -11.79
CA PHE A 67 -0.17 1.84 -11.25
C PHE A 67 -0.42 0.46 -10.62
N LEU A 68 -1.38 -0.29 -11.15
CA LEU A 68 -1.71 -1.61 -10.60
C LEU A 68 -0.49 -2.51 -10.47
N LYS A 69 0.35 -2.57 -11.50
CA LYS A 69 1.55 -3.40 -11.49
C LYS A 69 2.48 -3.02 -10.33
N GLU A 70 2.77 -1.73 -10.20
CA GLU A 70 3.66 -1.23 -9.16
C GLU A 70 3.07 -1.42 -7.76
N ILE A 71 1.75 -1.27 -7.64
CA ILE A 71 1.05 -1.52 -6.38
C ILE A 71 1.24 -2.96 -5.93
N LEU A 72 1.08 -3.91 -6.85
CA LEU A 72 1.27 -5.33 -6.52
C LEU A 72 2.73 -5.65 -6.20
N GLU A 73 3.67 -5.02 -6.87
CA GLU A 73 5.09 -5.19 -6.56
C GLU A 73 5.43 -4.68 -5.16
N ILE A 74 4.90 -3.53 -4.77
CA ILE A 74 5.11 -2.98 -3.43
C ILE A 74 4.43 -3.86 -2.38
N ALA A 75 3.23 -4.36 -2.67
CA ALA A 75 2.56 -5.30 -1.77
C ALA A 75 3.40 -6.54 -1.54
N ASP A 76 4.05 -7.07 -2.58
CA ASP A 76 4.95 -8.22 -2.45
C ASP A 76 6.12 -7.93 -1.51
N ILE A 77 6.71 -6.74 -1.62
CA ILE A 77 7.84 -6.34 -0.77
C ILE A 77 7.39 -6.24 0.69
N LEU A 78 6.20 -5.72 0.94
CA LEU A 78 5.69 -5.48 2.30
C LEU A 78 4.91 -6.66 2.87
N LEU A 79 4.69 -7.71 2.10
CA LEU A 79 3.75 -8.79 2.40
C LEU A 79 3.90 -9.35 3.81
N LEU A 80 5.12 -9.67 4.21
CA LEU A 80 5.42 -10.31 5.49
C LEU A 80 5.88 -9.33 6.57
N ASP A 81 5.68 -8.03 6.37
CA ASP A 81 6.08 -7.02 7.34
C ASP A 81 5.40 -7.27 8.67
N LYS A 82 6.16 -7.20 9.74
CA LYS A 82 5.67 -7.49 11.09
C LYS A 82 5.08 -6.27 11.79
N HIS A 83 5.30 -5.07 11.26
CA HIS A 83 4.83 -3.85 11.90
C HIS A 83 3.37 -3.58 11.54
N ASP A 84 2.54 -3.43 12.58
CA ASP A 84 1.09 -3.25 12.44
C ASP A 84 0.73 -2.07 11.50
N LEU A 85 1.38 -0.93 11.66
CA LEU A 85 1.10 0.25 10.84
C LEU A 85 1.45 0.04 9.36
N VAL A 86 2.49 -0.76 9.09
CA VAL A 86 2.86 -1.08 7.70
C VAL A 86 1.83 -2.04 7.10
N GLN A 87 1.39 -3.03 7.87
CA GLN A 87 0.34 -3.97 7.44
C GLN A 87 -0.95 -3.23 7.09
N LYS A 88 -1.36 -2.30 7.94
CA LYS A 88 -2.55 -1.48 7.70
C LYS A 88 -2.36 -0.60 6.47
N GLY A 89 -1.17 -0.05 6.28
CA GLY A 89 -0.85 0.82 5.15
C GLY A 89 -0.98 0.10 3.81
N TYR A 90 -0.35 -1.07 3.67
CA TYR A 90 -0.45 -1.76 2.39
C TYR A 90 -1.82 -2.43 2.19
N GLY A 91 -2.48 -2.82 3.27
CA GLY A 91 -3.86 -3.28 3.18
C GLY A 91 -4.79 -2.18 2.67
N TRP A 92 -4.60 -0.96 3.14
CA TRP A 92 -5.34 0.21 2.67
C TRP A 92 -5.04 0.50 1.19
N MET A 93 -3.79 0.41 0.79
CA MET A 93 -3.40 0.56 -0.61
C MET A 93 -4.13 -0.44 -1.50
N LEU A 94 -4.15 -1.72 -1.10
CA LEU A 94 -4.86 -2.76 -1.85
C LEU A 94 -6.36 -2.52 -1.86
N LYS A 95 -6.93 -2.08 -0.75
CA LYS A 95 -8.35 -1.72 -0.69
C LYS A 95 -8.68 -0.62 -1.70
N ALA A 96 -7.87 0.43 -1.75
CA ALA A 96 -8.07 1.52 -2.68
C ALA A 96 -7.99 1.02 -4.14
N ALA A 97 -7.03 0.18 -4.44
CA ALA A 97 -6.87 -0.41 -5.77
C ALA A 97 -8.06 -1.31 -6.15
N SER A 98 -8.68 -1.96 -5.17
CA SER A 98 -9.82 -2.86 -5.43
C SER A 98 -11.06 -2.11 -5.92
N GLU A 99 -11.15 -0.82 -5.69
CA GLU A 99 -12.28 -0.03 -6.19
C GLU A 99 -12.29 0.03 -7.72
N ALA A 100 -11.13 0.02 -8.36
CA ALA A 100 -11.00 0.04 -9.81
C ALA A 100 -10.66 -1.35 -10.39
N HIS A 101 -9.98 -2.19 -9.62
CA HIS A 101 -9.45 -3.49 -10.08
C HIS A 101 -9.81 -4.59 -9.09
N GLN A 102 -11.11 -4.74 -8.79
CA GLN A 102 -11.57 -5.70 -7.77
C GLN A 102 -11.09 -7.12 -8.02
N LEU A 103 -11.23 -7.62 -9.24
CA LEU A 103 -10.87 -8.99 -9.55
C LEU A 103 -9.36 -9.24 -9.40
N GLU A 104 -8.56 -8.34 -9.93
CA GLU A 104 -7.10 -8.46 -9.85
C GLU A 104 -6.60 -8.42 -8.41
N ILE A 105 -7.18 -7.53 -7.59
CA ILE A 105 -6.81 -7.45 -6.17
C ILE A 105 -7.30 -8.68 -5.42
N PHE A 106 -8.52 -9.15 -5.71
CA PHE A 106 -9.03 -10.38 -5.09
C PHE A 106 -8.13 -11.57 -5.41
N GLU A 107 -7.72 -11.73 -6.66
CA GLU A 107 -6.84 -12.81 -7.07
C GLU A 107 -5.49 -12.74 -6.35
N TYR A 108 -4.95 -11.55 -6.22
CA TYR A 108 -3.70 -11.34 -5.49
C TYR A 108 -3.83 -11.75 -4.02
N VAL A 109 -4.89 -11.29 -3.37
CA VAL A 109 -5.13 -11.59 -1.95
C VAL A 109 -5.38 -13.08 -1.77
N TYR A 110 -6.19 -13.69 -2.63
CA TYR A 110 -6.51 -15.11 -2.55
C TYR A 110 -5.27 -15.97 -2.69
N LYS A 111 -4.42 -15.63 -3.66
CA LYS A 111 -3.16 -16.33 -3.89
C LYS A 111 -2.22 -16.24 -2.68
N ASN A 112 -2.20 -15.10 -2.02
CA ASN A 112 -1.25 -14.82 -0.93
C ASN A 112 -1.85 -14.94 0.47
N LYS A 113 -3.11 -15.32 0.59
CA LYS A 113 -3.84 -15.26 1.87
C LYS A 113 -3.20 -16.07 3.00
N SER A 114 -2.52 -17.15 2.67
CA SER A 114 -1.84 -17.97 3.67
C SER A 114 -0.64 -17.26 4.31
N ASN A 115 -0.05 -16.33 3.60
CA ASN A 115 1.14 -15.59 4.05
C ASN A 115 0.82 -14.18 4.51
N MET A 116 -0.33 -13.63 4.14
CA MET A 116 -0.70 -12.28 4.53
C MET A 116 -1.09 -12.21 6.01
N PRO A 117 -0.57 -11.21 6.75
CA PRO A 117 -1.08 -10.94 8.08
C PRO A 117 -2.59 -10.66 8.02
N ARG A 118 -3.32 -11.12 9.03
CA ARG A 118 -4.77 -10.94 9.06
C ARG A 118 -5.19 -9.48 9.01
N THR A 119 -4.43 -8.60 9.64
CA THR A 119 -4.70 -7.16 9.58
C THR A 119 -4.71 -6.64 8.14
N ALA A 120 -3.67 -6.95 7.39
CA ALA A 120 -3.56 -6.53 5.99
C ALA A 120 -4.67 -7.15 5.14
N LEU A 121 -4.94 -8.43 5.35
CA LEU A 121 -5.98 -9.15 4.61
C LEU A 121 -7.35 -8.49 4.80
N ARG A 122 -7.73 -8.22 6.04
CA ARG A 122 -9.02 -7.62 6.35
C ARG A 122 -9.17 -6.24 5.72
N TYR A 123 -8.12 -5.44 5.77
CA TYR A 123 -8.16 -4.12 5.14
C TYR A 123 -8.33 -4.23 3.62
N ALA A 124 -7.57 -5.13 3.00
CA ALA A 124 -7.57 -5.25 1.54
C ALA A 124 -8.94 -5.60 0.98
N ILE A 125 -9.70 -6.45 1.67
CA ILE A 125 -10.99 -6.95 1.18
C ILE A 125 -12.20 -6.16 1.68
N GLU A 126 -11.99 -5.12 2.47
CA GLU A 126 -13.07 -4.39 3.16
C GLU A 126 -14.18 -3.92 2.22
N LYS A 127 -13.84 -3.49 1.02
CA LYS A 127 -14.80 -2.96 0.04
C LYS A 127 -15.37 -4.02 -0.90
N MET A 128 -14.97 -5.27 -0.75
CA MET A 128 -15.42 -6.34 -1.63
C MET A 128 -16.79 -6.88 -1.21
N PRO A 129 -17.55 -7.52 -2.16
CA PRO A 129 -18.79 -8.22 -1.81
C PRO A 129 -18.55 -9.30 -0.77
N GLN A 130 -19.59 -9.61 0.04
CA GLN A 130 -19.46 -10.58 1.12
C GLN A 130 -18.97 -11.95 0.63
N GLU A 131 -19.39 -12.37 -0.54
CA GLU A 131 -18.98 -13.65 -1.13
C GLU A 131 -17.44 -13.72 -1.29
N LEU A 132 -16.84 -12.66 -1.83
CA LEU A 132 -15.39 -12.60 -1.99
C LEU A 132 -14.67 -12.51 -0.65
N LYS A 133 -15.25 -11.76 0.30
CA LYS A 133 -14.69 -11.68 1.66
C LYS A 133 -14.63 -13.06 2.31
N ASN A 134 -15.71 -13.83 2.17
CA ASN A 134 -15.76 -15.19 2.74
C ASN A 134 -14.68 -16.07 2.15
N MET A 135 -14.50 -16.03 0.83
CA MET A 135 -13.48 -16.83 0.16
C MET A 135 -12.07 -16.44 0.59
N ALA A 136 -11.81 -15.14 0.71
CA ALA A 136 -10.49 -14.65 1.12
C ALA A 136 -10.17 -14.99 2.58
N MET A 137 -11.18 -15.01 3.45
CA MET A 137 -11.00 -15.29 4.88
C MET A 137 -10.91 -16.77 5.20
N GLU A 138 -11.30 -17.65 4.30
CA GLU A 138 -11.15 -19.10 4.49
C GLU A 138 -9.67 -19.49 4.60
N ARG A 139 -9.41 -20.47 5.43
CA ARG A 139 -8.06 -21.00 5.58
C ARG A 139 -7.84 -22.27 4.77
#